data_17f48021de5c04151e50e5b4d324f13b
#
_entry.id   17f48021de5c04151e50e5b4d324f13b
#
_cell.length_a   1.000
_cell.length_b   1.000
_cell.length_c   1.000
_cell.angle_alpha   90.00
_cell.angle_beta   90.00
_cell.angle_gamma   90.00
#
_symmetry.space_group_name_H-M   'P 1'
#
loop_
_entity.id
_entity.type
_entity.pdbx_description
1 polymer ?
#
loop_
_entity_poly.entity_id
_entity_poly.type
_entity_poly.pdbx_seq_one_letter_code
_entity_poly.pdbx_strand_id
1 'polypeptide(L)'
;SSLAQSRRYDYHDFRQVKETLRFANWDSIVHLWAALIINCLLLILGGTVFFKKSDQLASLMSVFQGLNNTAVVGNLANPIMSYLFAFALLITGLISSITSTLSGQIVMEGYLHIKLPLWQRRLLTRAITLIPILIIGFVVNFDERIFENMIVYAQVVLSIALPFTLFPLIILTNDPKIMGRLVNKRWQTIVGLCLVLIITVLNIQLIVSTF
;
A
#
# COMPACT_ATOMS: atom_id res chain seq x y z
N SER A 1 2.56 -1.58 12.82
CA SER A 1 3.71 -1.46 13.74
C SER A 1 3.36 -0.71 15.02
N SER A 2 2.89 0.53 15.00
CA SER A 2 2.51 1.26 16.23
C SER A 2 1.27 0.68 16.91
N LEU A 3 0.33 0.13 16.16
CA LEU A 3 -0.81 -0.61 16.71
C LEU A 3 -0.36 -1.89 17.45
N ALA A 4 0.77 -2.49 17.06
CA ALA A 4 1.36 -3.59 17.80
C ALA A 4 2.01 -3.13 19.10
N GLN A 5 2.58 -1.91 19.14
CA GLN A 5 3.14 -1.31 20.34
C GLN A 5 2.08 -0.91 21.38
N SER A 6 0.83 -0.68 20.99
CA SER A 6 -0.26 -0.36 21.90
C SER A 6 -0.77 -1.55 22.71
N ARG A 7 -0.38 -2.77 22.35
CA ARG A 7 -0.72 -3.97 23.15
C ARG A 7 0.13 -4.00 24.42
N ARG A 8 -0.54 -4.01 25.57
CA ARG A 8 0.12 -4.13 26.87
C ARG A 8 0.61 -5.57 27.06
N TYR A 9 1.93 -5.79 27.00
CA TYR A 9 2.58 -7.04 27.36
C TYR A 9 3.88 -6.72 28.09
N ASP A 10 4.28 -7.64 28.98
CA ASP A 10 5.53 -7.49 29.70
C ASP A 10 6.70 -7.87 28.80
N TYR A 11 7.56 -6.90 28.50
CA TYR A 11 8.76 -7.09 27.68
C TYR A 11 9.80 -8.01 28.33
N HIS A 12 9.72 -8.21 29.66
CA HIS A 12 10.62 -9.06 30.38
C HIS A 12 10.19 -10.54 30.41
N ASP A 13 8.91 -10.82 30.10
CA ASP A 13 8.40 -12.18 29.96
C ASP A 13 8.49 -12.66 28.52
N PHE A 14 9.54 -13.43 28.23
CA PHE A 14 9.77 -14.00 26.88
C PHE A 14 8.60 -14.87 26.37
N ARG A 15 7.82 -15.47 27.27
CA ARG A 15 6.68 -16.31 26.92
C ARG A 15 5.55 -15.44 26.34
N GLN A 16 5.23 -14.34 27.00
CA GLN A 16 4.22 -13.39 26.52
C GLN A 16 4.64 -12.73 25.19
N VAL A 17 5.92 -12.36 25.06
CA VAL A 17 6.46 -11.83 23.79
C VAL A 17 6.29 -12.84 22.66
N LYS A 18 6.61 -14.12 22.88
CA LYS A 18 6.48 -15.17 21.88
C LYS A 18 5.03 -15.43 21.47
N GLU A 19 4.11 -15.43 22.42
CA GLU A 19 2.67 -15.56 22.14
C GLU A 19 2.15 -14.38 21.34
N THR A 20 2.49 -13.16 21.73
CA THR A 20 2.10 -11.94 20.99
C THR A 20 2.63 -11.95 19.57
N LEU A 21 3.88 -12.35 19.36
CA LEU A 21 4.47 -12.51 18.04
C LEU A 21 3.76 -13.58 17.21
N ARG A 22 3.36 -14.69 17.83
CA ARG A 22 2.62 -15.75 17.11
C ARG A 22 1.27 -15.24 16.63
N PHE A 23 0.52 -14.53 17.46
CA PHE A 23 -0.76 -13.92 17.07
C PHE A 23 -0.57 -12.85 15.99
N ALA A 24 0.43 -11.98 16.14
CA ALA A 24 0.73 -10.95 15.15
C ALA A 24 1.13 -11.55 13.79
N ASN A 25 1.88 -12.65 13.79
CA ASN A 25 2.24 -13.37 12.55
C ASN A 25 1.01 -13.98 11.88
N TRP A 26 0.13 -14.64 12.63
CA TRP A 26 -1.10 -15.20 12.07
C TRP A 26 -2.01 -14.13 11.51
N ASP A 27 -2.19 -13.04 12.24
CA ASP A 27 -2.95 -11.87 11.80
C ASP A 27 -2.40 -11.32 10.48
N SER A 28 -1.07 -11.11 10.42
CA SER A 28 -0.40 -10.64 9.20
C SER A 28 -0.53 -11.62 8.04
N ILE A 29 -0.37 -12.92 8.27
CA ILE A 29 -0.49 -13.96 7.23
C ILE A 29 -1.90 -13.95 6.64
N VAL A 30 -2.95 -13.93 7.48
CA VAL A 30 -4.34 -13.93 7.01
C VAL A 30 -4.63 -12.69 6.18
N HIS A 31 -4.24 -11.50 6.64
CA HIS A 31 -4.47 -10.25 5.92
C HIS A 31 -3.68 -10.18 4.60
N LEU A 32 -2.42 -10.62 4.60
CA LEU A 32 -1.60 -10.63 3.38
C LEU A 32 -2.10 -11.64 2.35
N TRP A 33 -2.57 -12.81 2.77
CA TRP A 33 -3.18 -13.78 1.86
C TRP A 33 -4.49 -13.25 1.27
N ALA A 34 -5.35 -12.64 2.06
CA ALA A 34 -6.57 -12.01 1.56
C ALA A 34 -6.24 -10.90 0.54
N ALA A 35 -5.28 -10.04 0.86
CA ALA A 35 -4.83 -8.99 -0.06
C ALA A 35 -4.23 -9.57 -1.35
N LEU A 36 -3.43 -10.65 -1.26
CA LEU A 36 -2.87 -11.34 -2.44
C LEU A 36 -3.98 -11.85 -3.36
N ILE A 37 -4.99 -12.53 -2.79
CA ILE A 37 -6.11 -13.07 -3.57
C ILE A 37 -6.85 -11.95 -4.29
N ILE A 38 -7.17 -10.86 -3.59
CA ILE A 38 -7.86 -9.69 -4.18
C ILE A 38 -7.02 -9.08 -5.29
N ASN A 39 -5.72 -8.88 -5.08
CA ASN A 39 -4.83 -8.32 -6.09
C ASN A 39 -4.70 -9.23 -7.32
N CYS A 40 -4.61 -10.54 -7.14
CA CYS A 40 -4.60 -11.50 -8.25
C CYS A 40 -5.92 -11.44 -9.05
N LEU A 41 -7.07 -11.38 -8.36
CA LEU A 41 -8.38 -11.26 -9.03
C LEU A 41 -8.49 -9.96 -9.82
N LEU A 42 -8.02 -8.83 -9.27
CA LEU A 42 -7.99 -7.54 -9.97
C LEU A 42 -7.07 -7.58 -11.20
N LEU A 43 -5.90 -8.22 -11.08
CA LEU A 43 -4.97 -8.38 -12.19
C LEU A 43 -5.56 -9.24 -13.31
N ILE A 44 -6.22 -10.36 -12.95
CA ILE A 44 -6.91 -11.23 -13.91
C ILE A 44 -8.06 -10.46 -14.57
N LEU A 45 -8.86 -9.72 -13.81
CA LEU A 45 -9.93 -8.90 -14.34
C LEU A 45 -9.38 -7.87 -15.34
N GLY A 46 -8.33 -7.13 -14.97
CA GLY A 46 -7.66 -6.18 -15.83
C GLY A 46 -7.13 -6.82 -17.11
N GLY A 47 -6.44 -7.95 -16.99
CA GLY A 47 -5.86 -8.67 -18.13
C GLY A 47 -6.91 -9.29 -19.05
N THR A 48 -7.99 -9.86 -18.53
CA THR A 48 -9.01 -10.53 -19.36
C THR A 48 -9.98 -9.57 -20.02
N VAL A 49 -10.42 -8.56 -19.28
CA VAL A 49 -11.46 -7.62 -19.73
C VAL A 49 -10.88 -6.52 -20.61
N PHE A 50 -9.64 -6.10 -20.32
CA PHE A 50 -9.07 -4.89 -20.90
C PHE A 50 -7.91 -5.12 -21.88
N PHE A 51 -7.37 -6.33 -22.02
CA PHE A 51 -6.17 -6.63 -22.81
C PHE A 51 -6.23 -6.23 -24.31
N LYS A 52 -7.40 -6.21 -24.94
CA LYS A 52 -7.55 -5.88 -26.37
C LYS A 52 -8.07 -4.46 -26.68
N LYS A 53 -8.28 -3.62 -25.68
CA LYS A 53 -8.92 -2.31 -25.83
C LYS A 53 -8.01 -1.18 -25.36
N SER A 54 -6.73 -1.23 -25.70
CA SER A 54 -5.65 -0.42 -25.14
C SER A 54 -5.79 1.12 -25.26
N ASP A 55 -6.63 1.64 -26.14
CA ASP A 55 -6.73 3.09 -26.36
C ASP A 55 -7.77 3.82 -25.49
N GLN A 56 -8.63 3.11 -24.77
CA GLN A 56 -9.71 3.74 -23.98
C GLN A 56 -9.68 3.45 -22.48
N LEU A 57 -8.67 2.75 -21.94
CA LEU A 57 -8.83 1.96 -20.73
C LEU A 57 -7.89 2.27 -19.57
N ALA A 58 -7.26 3.42 -19.57
CA ALA A 58 -6.43 3.85 -18.46
C ALA A 58 -7.21 4.56 -17.33
N SER A 59 -8.56 4.57 -17.39
CA SER A 59 -9.39 5.37 -16.48
C SER A 59 -10.25 4.51 -15.56
N LEU A 60 -10.34 4.90 -14.28
CA LEU A 60 -11.29 4.30 -13.33
C LEU A 60 -12.74 4.41 -13.82
N MET A 61 -13.05 5.49 -14.55
CA MET A 61 -14.35 5.69 -15.18
C MET A 61 -14.62 4.67 -16.28
N SER A 62 -13.62 4.34 -17.09
CA SER A 62 -13.76 3.31 -18.13
C SER A 62 -13.95 1.90 -17.54
N VAL A 63 -13.36 1.60 -16.39
CA VAL A 63 -13.63 0.36 -15.64
C VAL A 63 -15.08 0.34 -15.15
N PHE A 64 -15.56 1.43 -14.58
CA PHE A 64 -16.94 1.57 -14.11
C PHE A 64 -17.95 1.35 -15.27
N GLN A 65 -17.73 1.99 -16.42
CA GLN A 65 -18.57 1.84 -17.59
C GLN A 65 -18.42 0.44 -18.22
N GLY A 66 -17.21 -0.11 -18.26
CA GLY A 66 -16.91 -1.44 -18.77
C GLY A 66 -17.64 -2.55 -18.01
N LEU A 67 -17.78 -2.43 -16.70
CA LEU A 67 -18.52 -3.39 -15.86
C LEU A 67 -20.03 -3.41 -16.15
N ASN A 68 -20.58 -2.35 -16.74
CA ASN A 68 -21.98 -2.28 -17.16
C ASN A 68 -22.18 -2.67 -18.63
N ASN A 69 -21.11 -2.91 -19.38
CA ASN A 69 -21.18 -3.15 -20.82
C ASN A 69 -21.06 -4.65 -21.14
N THR A 70 -22.11 -5.21 -21.72
CA THR A 70 -22.16 -6.63 -22.14
C THR A 70 -21.07 -7.00 -23.16
N ALA A 71 -20.62 -6.04 -23.98
CA ALA A 71 -19.54 -6.25 -24.93
C ALA A 71 -18.16 -6.40 -24.24
N VAL A 72 -18.03 -5.99 -22.97
CA VAL A 72 -16.79 -6.03 -22.19
C VAL A 72 -16.78 -7.22 -21.23
N VAL A 73 -17.86 -7.42 -20.47
CA VAL A 73 -17.94 -8.39 -19.37
C VAL A 73 -18.91 -9.55 -19.71
N GLY A 74 -19.50 -9.54 -20.89
CA GLY A 74 -20.45 -10.58 -21.32
C GLY A 74 -21.70 -10.63 -20.45
N ASN A 75 -22.15 -11.85 -20.10
CA ASN A 75 -23.34 -12.07 -19.30
C ASN A 75 -23.24 -11.60 -17.82
N LEU A 76 -22.06 -11.18 -17.38
CA LEU A 76 -21.84 -10.63 -16.04
C LEU A 76 -22.08 -9.12 -15.97
N ALA A 77 -22.34 -8.47 -17.11
CA ALA A 77 -22.64 -7.05 -17.14
C ALA A 77 -23.91 -6.74 -16.34
N ASN A 78 -23.72 -5.97 -15.29
CA ASN A 78 -24.81 -5.56 -14.42
C ASN A 78 -24.51 -4.17 -13.85
N PRO A 79 -25.46 -3.21 -13.90
CA PRO A 79 -25.31 -1.93 -13.23
C PRO A 79 -24.89 -2.03 -11.77
N ILE A 80 -25.39 -3.05 -11.08
CA ILE A 80 -25.02 -3.30 -9.67
C ILE A 80 -23.51 -3.51 -9.50
N MET A 81 -22.83 -4.19 -10.42
CA MET A 81 -21.39 -4.40 -10.39
C MET A 81 -20.62 -3.07 -10.45
N SER A 82 -21.04 -2.15 -11.30
CA SER A 82 -20.42 -0.82 -11.41
C SER A 82 -20.61 -0.02 -10.13
N TYR A 83 -21.81 -0.03 -9.55
CA TYR A 83 -22.05 0.65 -8.28
C TYR A 83 -21.32 0.02 -7.10
N LEU A 84 -21.22 -1.31 -7.03
CA LEU A 84 -20.42 -2.02 -6.02
C LEU A 84 -18.93 -1.66 -6.15
N PHE A 85 -18.41 -1.57 -7.38
CA PHE A 85 -17.05 -1.13 -7.63
C PHE A 85 -16.81 0.30 -7.13
N ALA A 86 -17.68 1.25 -7.48
CA ALA A 86 -17.59 2.64 -7.01
C ALA A 86 -17.66 2.75 -5.48
N PHE A 87 -18.56 1.99 -4.85
CA PHE A 87 -18.72 1.95 -3.41
C PHE A 87 -17.50 1.34 -2.71
N ALA A 88 -16.93 0.28 -3.28
CA ALA A 88 -15.69 -0.32 -2.79
C ALA A 88 -14.52 0.66 -2.85
N LEU A 89 -14.38 1.41 -3.96
CA LEU A 89 -13.36 2.47 -4.09
C LEU A 89 -13.56 3.58 -3.04
N LEU A 90 -14.78 4.01 -2.81
CA LEU A 90 -15.09 5.03 -1.81
C LEU A 90 -14.66 4.57 -0.40
N ILE A 91 -15.07 3.37 0.00
CA ILE A 91 -14.72 2.80 1.32
C ILE A 91 -13.21 2.63 1.44
N THR A 92 -12.57 2.07 0.42
CA THR A 92 -11.11 1.85 0.42
C THR A 92 -10.37 3.19 0.52
N GLY A 93 -10.82 4.22 -0.21
CA GLY A 93 -10.25 5.56 -0.14
C GLY A 93 -10.36 6.17 1.25
N LEU A 94 -11.52 6.04 1.91
CA LEU A 94 -11.73 6.53 3.27
C LEU A 94 -10.81 5.83 4.27
N ILE A 95 -10.74 4.50 4.24
CA ILE A 95 -9.89 3.70 5.14
C ILE A 95 -8.41 4.03 4.91
N SER A 96 -7.98 4.10 3.65
CA SER A 96 -6.62 4.45 3.27
C SER A 96 -6.23 5.85 3.76
N SER A 97 -7.13 6.84 3.65
CA SER A 97 -6.92 8.19 4.16
C SER A 97 -6.71 8.22 5.67
N ILE A 98 -7.48 7.45 6.44
CA ILE A 98 -7.33 7.34 7.89
C ILE A 98 -5.99 6.69 8.23
N THR A 99 -5.66 5.57 7.60
CA THR A 99 -4.42 4.81 7.86
C THR A 99 -3.18 5.62 7.51
N SER A 100 -3.19 6.33 6.38
CA SER A 100 -2.11 7.23 5.96
C SER A 100 -1.89 8.37 6.97
N THR A 101 -2.99 8.97 7.47
CA THR A 101 -2.90 10.02 8.48
C THR A 101 -2.27 9.51 9.78
N LEU A 102 -2.66 8.32 10.24
CA LEU A 102 -2.07 7.70 11.43
C LEU A 102 -0.58 7.39 11.23
N SER A 103 -0.21 6.85 10.07
CA SER A 103 1.20 6.59 9.74
C SER A 103 2.04 7.85 9.74
N GLY A 104 1.52 8.94 9.14
CA GLY A 104 2.18 10.25 9.13
C GLY A 104 2.38 10.81 10.55
N GLN A 105 1.40 10.66 11.44
CA GLN A 105 1.52 11.08 12.84
C GLN A 105 2.65 10.35 13.57
N ILE A 106 2.77 9.03 13.38
CA ILE A 106 3.80 8.21 14.00
C ILE A 106 5.20 8.63 13.53
N VAL A 107 5.35 8.87 12.22
CA VAL A 107 6.61 9.36 11.65
C VAL A 107 6.97 10.73 12.23
N MET A 108 6.02 11.65 12.31
CA MET A 108 6.25 12.97 12.91
C MET A 108 6.62 12.88 14.39
N GLU A 109 6.01 11.96 15.12
CA GLU A 109 6.29 11.77 16.56
C GLU A 109 7.66 11.14 16.79
N GLY A 110 8.04 10.15 15.95
CA GLY A 110 9.31 9.43 16.08
C GLY A 110 10.53 10.20 15.60
N TYR A 111 10.40 10.96 14.51
CA TYR A 111 11.55 11.65 13.89
C TYR A 111 11.63 13.13 14.19
N LEU A 112 10.51 13.85 14.23
CA LEU A 112 10.52 15.30 14.36
C LEU A 112 10.38 15.78 15.81
N HIS A 113 10.05 14.88 16.75
CA HIS A 113 9.85 15.21 18.18
C HIS A 113 8.95 16.43 18.42
N ILE A 114 8.02 16.69 17.50
CA ILE A 114 7.14 17.87 17.52
C ILE A 114 6.09 17.68 18.62
N LYS A 115 6.14 18.51 19.64
CA LYS A 115 5.19 18.53 20.77
C LYS A 115 3.92 19.32 20.43
N LEU A 116 3.23 18.94 19.35
CA LEU A 116 1.94 19.53 19.00
C LEU A 116 0.79 18.67 19.54
N PRO A 117 -0.36 19.28 19.90
CA PRO A 117 -1.55 18.51 20.25
C PRO A 117 -2.04 17.66 19.07
N LEU A 118 -2.65 16.51 19.37
CA LEU A 118 -3.02 15.50 18.37
C LEU A 118 -3.83 16.03 17.19
N TRP A 119 -4.75 17.00 17.44
CA TRP A 119 -5.58 17.56 16.40
C TRP A 119 -4.78 18.44 15.40
N GLN A 120 -3.79 19.21 15.89
CA GLN A 120 -2.92 20.00 15.02
C GLN A 120 -2.02 19.13 14.17
N ARG A 121 -1.49 18.03 14.70
CA ARG A 121 -0.71 17.05 13.92
C ARG A 121 -1.54 16.46 12.79
N ARG A 122 -2.81 16.11 13.08
CA ARG A 122 -3.73 15.59 12.05
C ARG A 122 -4.01 16.62 10.97
N LEU A 123 -4.23 17.87 11.37
CA LEU A 123 -4.46 18.95 10.43
C LEU A 123 -3.23 19.21 9.57
N LEU A 124 -2.04 19.27 10.18
CA LEU A 124 -0.79 19.51 9.48
C LEU A 124 -0.46 18.40 8.47
N THR A 125 -0.56 17.14 8.85
CA THR A 125 -0.32 16.02 7.93
C THR A 125 -1.30 16.02 6.77
N ARG A 126 -2.57 16.33 7.01
CA ARG A 126 -3.56 16.44 5.94
C ARG A 126 -3.33 17.66 5.06
N ALA A 127 -2.96 18.80 5.62
CA ALA A 127 -2.65 20.00 4.86
C ALA A 127 -1.46 19.78 3.91
N ILE A 128 -0.38 19.17 4.40
CA ILE A 128 0.80 18.86 3.58
C ILE A 128 0.45 17.96 2.39
N THR A 129 -0.52 17.05 2.53
CA THR A 129 -0.94 16.19 1.42
C THR A 129 -2.01 16.82 0.54
N LEU A 130 -2.98 17.53 1.10
CA LEU A 130 -4.10 18.09 0.35
C LEU A 130 -3.74 19.35 -0.41
N ILE A 131 -2.91 20.24 0.16
CA ILE A 131 -2.56 21.51 -0.49
C ILE A 131 -1.91 21.29 -1.86
N PRO A 132 -0.86 20.44 -2.01
CA PRO A 132 -0.28 20.18 -3.33
C PRO A 132 -1.29 19.59 -4.33
N ILE A 133 -2.12 18.65 -3.88
CA ILE A 133 -3.13 18.01 -4.73
C ILE A 133 -4.16 19.04 -5.22
N LEU A 134 -4.62 19.93 -4.34
CA LEU A 134 -5.55 21.01 -4.72
C LEU A 134 -4.90 21.99 -5.68
N ILE A 135 -3.66 22.43 -5.42
CA ILE A 135 -2.93 23.35 -6.31
C ILE A 135 -2.83 22.73 -7.72
N ILE A 136 -2.39 21.48 -7.81
CA ILE A 136 -2.30 20.79 -9.09
C ILE A 136 -3.67 20.64 -9.72
N GLY A 137 -4.70 20.25 -8.96
CA GLY A 137 -6.07 20.14 -9.44
C GLY A 137 -6.58 21.43 -10.09
N PHE A 138 -6.36 22.57 -9.45
CA PHE A 138 -6.74 23.86 -10.01
C PHE A 138 -5.93 24.22 -11.26
N VAL A 139 -4.63 23.92 -11.29
CA VAL A 139 -3.77 24.20 -12.46
C VAL A 139 -4.19 23.37 -13.69
N VAL A 140 -4.58 22.13 -13.47
CA VAL A 140 -4.96 21.20 -14.55
C VAL A 140 -6.48 21.10 -14.77
N ASN A 141 -7.27 22.03 -14.21
CA ASN A 141 -8.73 22.07 -14.31
C ASN A 141 -9.41 20.73 -13.91
N PHE A 142 -8.85 20.01 -12.93
CA PHE A 142 -9.35 18.72 -12.48
C PHE A 142 -9.49 17.66 -13.60
N ASP A 143 -8.59 17.67 -14.58
CA ASP A 143 -8.58 16.65 -15.64
C ASP A 143 -8.32 15.26 -15.04
N GLU A 144 -9.27 14.34 -15.25
CA GLU A 144 -9.23 12.99 -14.70
C GLU A 144 -7.98 12.21 -15.14
N ARG A 145 -7.56 12.36 -16.39
CA ARG A 145 -6.39 11.66 -16.96
C ARG A 145 -5.10 12.06 -16.25
N ILE A 146 -4.98 13.34 -15.89
CA ILE A 146 -3.79 13.85 -15.21
C ILE A 146 -3.74 13.30 -13.79
N PHE A 147 -4.89 13.25 -13.09
CA PHE A 147 -4.96 12.63 -11.77
C PHE A 147 -4.60 11.14 -11.79
N GLU A 148 -5.07 10.40 -12.76
CA GLU A 148 -4.76 8.98 -12.93
C GLU A 148 -3.28 8.76 -13.20
N ASN A 149 -2.68 9.54 -14.07
CA ASN A 149 -1.23 9.51 -14.31
C ASN A 149 -0.44 9.84 -13.02
N MET A 150 -0.90 10.80 -12.22
CA MET A 150 -0.27 11.12 -10.93
C MET A 150 -0.33 9.94 -9.95
N ILE A 151 -1.43 9.18 -9.93
CA ILE A 151 -1.53 7.95 -9.12
C ILE A 151 -0.48 6.94 -9.59
N VAL A 152 -0.31 6.75 -10.90
CA VAL A 152 0.70 5.85 -11.46
C VAL A 152 2.10 6.31 -11.07
N TYR A 153 2.44 7.60 -11.24
CA TYR A 153 3.74 8.14 -10.83
C TYR A 153 3.99 7.98 -9.33
N ALA A 154 2.98 8.18 -8.49
CA ALA A 154 3.10 7.94 -7.06
C ALA A 154 3.43 6.47 -6.75
N GLN A 155 2.84 5.52 -7.47
CA GLN A 155 3.16 4.10 -7.34
C GLN A 155 4.60 3.77 -7.76
N VAL A 156 5.09 4.39 -8.83
CA VAL A 156 6.50 4.25 -9.26
C VAL A 156 7.45 4.75 -8.16
N VAL A 157 7.17 5.92 -7.58
CA VAL A 157 7.99 6.46 -6.47
C VAL A 157 7.97 5.54 -5.26
N LEU A 158 6.80 5.02 -4.88
CA LEU A 158 6.66 4.05 -3.78
C LEU A 158 7.43 2.76 -4.06
N SER A 159 7.38 2.28 -5.28
CA SER A 159 8.09 1.09 -5.75
C SER A 159 9.62 1.27 -5.62
N ILE A 160 10.15 2.44 -5.98
CA ILE A 160 11.59 2.77 -5.81
C ILE A 160 11.96 2.81 -4.31
N ALA A 161 11.11 3.37 -3.46
CA ALA A 161 11.37 3.47 -2.03
C ALA A 161 11.40 2.11 -1.30
N LEU A 162 10.75 1.09 -1.86
CA LEU A 162 10.55 -0.21 -1.23
C LEU A 162 11.87 -0.97 -0.98
N PRO A 163 12.82 -1.11 -1.91
CA PRO A 163 14.12 -1.72 -1.65
C PRO A 163 14.92 -0.99 -0.56
N PHE A 164 14.86 0.36 -0.55
CA PHE A 164 15.58 1.18 0.44
C PHE A 164 15.05 0.97 1.87
N THR A 165 13.81 0.57 2.04
CA THR A 165 13.23 0.24 3.34
C THR A 165 13.44 -1.21 3.73
N LEU A 166 13.36 -2.14 2.77
CA LEU A 166 13.49 -3.57 3.03
C LEU A 166 14.93 -3.98 3.36
N PHE A 167 15.92 -3.37 2.69
CA PHE A 167 17.31 -3.73 2.91
C PHE A 167 17.79 -3.44 4.35
N PRO A 168 17.63 -2.23 4.92
CA PRO A 168 17.92 -1.97 6.32
C PRO A 168 17.12 -2.86 7.27
N LEU A 169 15.85 -3.14 6.96
CA LEU A 169 15.00 -4.00 7.78
C LEU A 169 15.60 -5.41 7.92
N ILE A 170 16.10 -5.99 6.83
CA ILE A 170 16.74 -7.31 6.86
C ILE A 170 18.03 -7.27 7.69
N ILE A 171 18.84 -6.22 7.56
CA ILE A 171 20.05 -6.05 8.35
C ILE A 171 19.73 -5.98 9.84
N LEU A 172 18.78 -5.12 10.22
CA LEU A 172 18.37 -4.94 11.61
C LEU A 172 17.77 -6.22 12.24
N THR A 173 16.96 -6.95 11.47
CA THR A 173 16.34 -8.19 11.94
C THR A 173 17.34 -9.37 12.02
N ASN A 174 18.50 -9.25 11.39
CA ASN A 174 19.58 -10.23 11.44
C ASN A 174 20.64 -9.91 12.50
N ASP A 175 20.59 -8.75 13.15
CA ASP A 175 21.55 -8.35 14.17
C ASP A 175 21.19 -8.95 15.53
N PRO A 176 22.06 -9.83 16.12
CA PRO A 176 21.84 -10.42 17.42
C PRO A 176 21.82 -9.40 18.57
N LYS A 177 22.50 -8.27 18.41
CA LYS A 177 22.55 -7.21 19.42
C LYS A 177 21.21 -6.51 19.58
N ILE A 178 20.44 -6.42 18.49
CA ILE A 178 19.12 -5.76 18.45
C ILE A 178 18.01 -6.76 18.75
N MET A 179 18.05 -7.93 18.10
CA MET A 179 16.97 -8.93 18.15
C MET A 179 17.15 -10.00 19.23
N GLY A 180 18.34 -10.12 19.84
CA GLY A 180 18.61 -11.10 20.87
C GLY A 180 18.27 -12.54 20.44
N ARG A 181 17.28 -13.15 21.10
CA ARG A 181 16.82 -14.53 20.80
C ARG A 181 15.87 -14.62 19.59
N LEU A 182 15.44 -13.50 19.03
CA LEU A 182 14.47 -13.41 17.93
C LEU A 182 15.14 -13.13 16.58
N VAL A 183 16.46 -13.32 16.48
CA VAL A 183 17.22 -13.17 15.23
C VAL A 183 16.68 -14.06 14.13
N ASN A 184 16.66 -13.56 12.91
CA ASN A 184 16.25 -14.33 11.73
C ASN A 184 17.10 -15.59 11.55
N LYS A 185 16.47 -16.68 11.16
CA LYS A 185 17.19 -17.88 10.74
C LYS A 185 17.88 -17.61 9.40
N ARG A 186 19.02 -18.24 9.14
CA ARG A 186 19.81 -18.07 7.91
C ARG A 186 18.98 -18.16 6.62
N TRP A 187 18.04 -19.12 6.56
CA TRP A 187 17.17 -19.28 5.40
C TRP A 187 16.22 -18.07 5.21
N GLN A 188 15.72 -17.48 6.32
CA GLN A 188 14.85 -16.29 6.27
C GLN A 188 15.61 -15.07 5.72
N THR A 189 16.87 -14.90 6.14
CA THR A 189 17.73 -13.84 5.63
C THR A 189 18.02 -14.03 4.14
N ILE A 190 18.32 -15.26 3.70
CA ILE A 190 18.59 -15.56 2.29
C ILE A 190 17.33 -15.30 1.45
N VAL A 191 16.18 -15.80 1.87
CA VAL A 191 14.90 -15.56 1.16
C VAL A 191 14.58 -14.07 1.13
N GLY A 192 14.77 -13.36 2.24
CA GLY A 192 14.56 -11.90 2.29
C GLY A 192 15.45 -11.14 1.31
N LEU A 193 16.75 -11.47 1.26
CA LEU A 193 17.68 -10.85 0.32
C LEU A 193 17.34 -11.17 -1.14
N CYS A 194 16.97 -12.41 -1.44
CA CYS A 194 16.52 -12.79 -2.77
C CYS A 194 15.28 -12.00 -3.20
N LEU A 195 14.29 -11.84 -2.31
CA LEU A 195 13.10 -11.04 -2.57
C LEU A 195 13.42 -9.57 -2.82
N VAL A 196 14.28 -8.97 -2.01
CA VAL A 196 14.72 -7.57 -2.21
C VAL A 196 15.40 -7.42 -3.56
N LEU A 197 16.26 -8.37 -3.95
CA LEU A 197 16.96 -8.34 -5.23
C LEU A 197 15.96 -8.45 -6.40
N ILE A 198 15.01 -9.38 -6.34
CA ILE A 198 13.96 -9.53 -7.36
C ILE A 198 13.15 -8.25 -7.49
N ILE A 199 12.69 -7.67 -6.36
CA ILE A 199 11.93 -6.42 -6.37
C ILE A 199 12.76 -5.29 -6.97
N THR A 200 14.04 -5.19 -6.63
CA THR A 200 14.94 -4.17 -7.17
C THR A 200 15.07 -4.28 -8.69
N VAL A 201 15.26 -5.50 -9.20
CA VAL A 201 15.36 -5.74 -10.66
C VAL A 201 14.06 -5.38 -11.37
N LEU A 202 12.91 -5.79 -10.82
CA LEU A 202 11.60 -5.45 -11.38
C LEU A 202 11.34 -3.94 -11.36
N ASN A 203 11.78 -3.24 -10.32
CA ASN A 203 11.64 -1.78 -10.24
C ASN A 203 12.54 -1.06 -11.24
N ILE A 204 13.76 -1.52 -11.46
CA ILE A 204 14.62 -0.98 -12.51
C ILE A 204 13.98 -1.18 -13.88
N GLN A 205 13.44 -2.37 -14.15
CA GLN A 205 12.73 -2.65 -15.39
C GLN A 205 11.50 -1.73 -15.55
N LEU A 206 10.74 -1.52 -14.49
CA LEU A 206 9.59 -0.60 -14.50
C LEU A 206 10.01 0.82 -14.85
N ILE A 207 11.08 1.34 -14.24
CA ILE A 207 11.59 2.69 -14.53
C ILE A 207 12.00 2.78 -16.01
N VAL A 208 12.79 1.83 -16.50
CA VAL A 208 13.26 1.82 -17.90
C VAL A 208 12.09 1.71 -18.89
N SER A 209 10.99 1.05 -18.52
CA SER A 209 9.81 0.93 -19.37
C SER A 209 8.87 2.14 -19.31
N THR A 210 8.97 2.96 -18.26
CA THR A 210 8.09 4.13 -18.05
C THR A 210 8.70 5.42 -18.61
N PHE A 211 10.03 5.51 -18.64
CA PHE A 211 10.80 6.65 -19.13
C PHE A 211 11.64 6.28 -20.36
#